data_e21c451f7fa68e61a5f9effc49b25bdf
#
_entry.id   e21c451f7fa68e61a5f9effc49b25bdf
#
_cell.length_a   1.000
_cell.length_b   1.000
_cell.length_c   1.000
_cell.angle_alpha   90.00
_cell.angle_beta   90.00
_cell.angle_gamma   90.00
#
_symmetry.space_group_name_H-M   'P 1'
#
loop_
_entity.id
_entity.type
_entity.pdbx_description
1 polymer ?
#
loop_
_entity_poly.entity_id
_entity_poly.type
_entity_poly.pdbx_seq_one_letter_code
_entity_poly.pdbx_strand_id
1 'polypeptide(L)'
;MQAQWKQWVLTNLLRNVPVTQIYTTLLGEGFALAEIVALLGNNLPPAQQQSLARQYAARYPQPKFIAKGLPDNIQIVEAEQAQLYAVKDFLALPTCESIVALSKQHLRPSTITTASTEADTAFRTSSTCDLVSLDSEIANQVSAHIIDYFGFAKGNNEPIQAQHYAPGRQFKAHTDYFEPGTSEYRQFASQLG
;
A
#
# COMPACT_ATOMS: atom_id res chain seq x y z
N MET A 1 5.80 -12.01 20.58
CA MET A 1 7.26 -12.34 20.75
C MET A 1 7.86 -11.46 21.83
N GLN A 2 8.68 -12.05 22.75
CA GLN A 2 9.29 -11.33 23.87
C GLN A 2 10.38 -10.35 23.38
N ALA A 3 10.60 -9.24 24.10
CA ALA A 3 11.55 -8.18 23.71
C ALA A 3 12.99 -8.69 23.50
N GLN A 4 13.42 -9.68 24.31
CA GLN A 4 14.74 -10.32 24.20
C GLN A 4 14.98 -10.98 22.83
N TRP A 5 13.97 -11.59 22.23
CA TRP A 5 14.09 -12.22 20.92
C TRP A 5 14.17 -11.20 19.78
N LYS A 6 13.46 -10.08 19.89
CA LYS A 6 13.62 -8.97 18.95
C LYS A 6 15.05 -8.43 18.97
N GLN A 7 15.60 -8.24 20.16
CA GLN A 7 16.97 -7.79 20.33
C GLN A 7 17.99 -8.83 19.82
N TRP A 8 17.74 -10.13 20.05
CA TRP A 8 18.59 -11.20 19.55
C TRP A 8 18.63 -11.21 18.01
N VAL A 9 17.48 -11.12 17.34
CA VAL A 9 17.40 -11.06 15.88
C VAL A 9 18.14 -9.84 15.36
N LEU A 10 17.88 -8.66 15.89
CA LEU A 10 18.54 -7.42 15.47
C LEU A 10 20.07 -7.54 15.60
N THR A 11 20.54 -8.06 16.73
CA THR A 11 21.97 -8.25 16.98
C THR A 11 22.61 -9.21 15.96
N ASN A 12 21.93 -10.29 15.61
CA ASN A 12 22.44 -11.25 14.65
C ASN A 12 22.42 -10.71 13.21
N LEU A 13 21.39 -9.96 12.83
CA LEU A 13 21.35 -9.26 11.54
C LEU A 13 22.51 -8.26 11.41
N LEU A 14 22.75 -7.45 12.44
CA LEU A 14 23.86 -6.49 12.47
C LEU A 14 25.26 -7.16 12.42
N ARG A 15 25.36 -8.40 12.89
CA ARG A 15 26.58 -9.22 12.80
C ARG A 15 26.71 -9.98 11.48
N ASN A 16 25.83 -9.74 10.52
CA ASN A 16 25.75 -10.45 9.25
C ASN A 16 25.61 -11.98 9.38
N VAL A 17 24.97 -12.48 10.44
CA VAL A 17 24.62 -13.88 10.53
C VAL A 17 23.66 -14.22 9.39
N PRO A 18 23.87 -15.34 8.65
CA PRO A 18 23.01 -15.72 7.56
C PRO A 18 21.54 -15.79 8.02
N VAL A 19 20.69 -15.11 7.30
CA VAL A 19 19.24 -14.98 7.61
C VAL A 19 18.55 -16.35 7.69
N THR A 20 19.00 -17.32 6.87
CA THR A 20 18.54 -18.72 6.95
C THR A 20 18.80 -19.34 8.31
N GLN A 21 19.94 -19.05 8.91
CA GLN A 21 20.29 -19.55 10.25
C GLN A 21 19.40 -18.90 11.33
N ILE A 22 19.20 -17.58 11.24
CA ILE A 22 18.29 -16.85 12.16
C ILE A 22 16.88 -17.43 12.05
N TYR A 23 16.38 -17.63 10.83
CA TYR A 23 15.07 -18.20 10.54
C TYR A 23 14.93 -19.62 11.14
N THR A 24 15.92 -20.50 10.90
CA THR A 24 15.90 -21.87 11.41
C THR A 24 15.95 -21.91 12.93
N THR A 25 16.73 -21.04 13.57
CA THR A 25 16.77 -20.94 15.04
C THR A 25 15.41 -20.56 15.60
N LEU A 26 14.75 -19.54 15.03
CA LEU A 26 13.43 -19.12 15.49
C LEU A 26 12.38 -20.23 15.35
N LEU A 27 12.42 -20.99 14.24
CA LEU A 27 11.56 -22.17 14.08
C LEU A 27 11.84 -23.23 15.13
N GLY A 28 13.11 -23.52 15.42
CA GLY A 28 13.54 -24.48 16.42
C GLY A 28 13.12 -24.10 17.84
N GLU A 29 13.03 -22.82 18.14
CA GLU A 29 12.54 -22.27 19.40
C GLU A 29 11.00 -22.23 19.49
N GLY A 30 10.30 -22.73 18.46
CA GLY A 30 8.85 -22.90 18.47
C GLY A 30 8.05 -21.64 18.10
N PHE A 31 8.68 -20.62 17.53
CA PHE A 31 7.94 -19.44 17.05
C PHE A 31 7.07 -19.78 15.86
N ALA A 32 5.83 -19.26 15.85
CA ALA A 32 4.94 -19.41 14.73
C ALA A 32 5.49 -18.69 13.50
N LEU A 33 5.24 -19.22 12.30
CA LEU A 33 5.69 -18.63 11.04
C LEU A 33 5.28 -17.16 10.91
N ALA A 34 4.05 -16.81 11.31
CA ALA A 34 3.55 -15.44 11.26
C ALA A 34 4.37 -14.48 12.15
N GLU A 35 4.82 -14.93 13.32
CA GLU A 35 5.68 -14.14 14.21
C GLU A 35 7.06 -13.93 13.61
N ILE A 36 7.62 -14.96 12.96
CA ILE A 36 8.93 -14.90 12.30
C ILE A 36 8.85 -13.95 11.10
N VAL A 37 7.78 -14.04 10.30
CA VAL A 37 7.52 -13.15 9.17
C VAL A 37 7.42 -11.70 9.61
N ALA A 38 6.64 -11.41 10.66
CA ALA A 38 6.50 -10.07 11.21
C ALA A 38 7.83 -9.50 11.75
N LEU A 39 8.73 -10.37 12.22
CA LEU A 39 10.00 -9.94 12.79
C LEU A 39 11.09 -9.73 11.74
N LEU A 40 11.19 -10.62 10.76
CA LEU A 40 12.24 -10.56 9.73
C LEU A 40 11.86 -9.67 8.55
N GLY A 41 10.57 -9.53 8.25
CA GLY A 41 10.10 -8.71 7.13
C GLY A 41 10.83 -9.04 5.82
N ASN A 42 11.42 -8.03 5.20
CA ASN A 42 12.21 -8.16 3.97
C ASN A 42 13.54 -8.95 4.15
N ASN A 43 13.92 -9.26 5.38
CA ASN A 43 15.08 -10.12 5.66
C ASN A 43 14.73 -11.61 5.72
N LEU A 44 13.51 -12.02 5.35
CA LEU A 44 13.18 -13.45 5.21
C LEU A 44 14.07 -14.11 4.16
N PRO A 45 14.45 -15.40 4.35
CA PRO A 45 15.18 -16.11 3.31
C PRO A 45 14.37 -16.16 1.99
N PRO A 46 15.01 -16.08 0.81
CA PRO A 46 14.33 -15.95 -0.48
C PRO A 46 13.26 -17.02 -0.75
N ALA A 47 13.50 -18.27 -0.35
CA ALA A 47 12.53 -19.36 -0.53
C ALA A 47 11.24 -19.11 0.26
N GLN A 48 11.34 -18.56 1.49
CA GLN A 48 10.20 -18.22 2.32
C GLN A 48 9.47 -16.98 1.79
N GLN A 49 10.21 -15.99 1.29
CA GLN A 49 9.62 -14.84 0.61
C GLN A 49 8.79 -15.27 -0.60
N GLN A 50 9.33 -16.15 -1.46
CA GLN A 50 8.61 -16.67 -2.63
C GLN A 50 7.38 -17.50 -2.22
N SER A 51 7.50 -18.32 -1.17
CA SER A 51 6.36 -19.10 -0.67
C SER A 51 5.24 -18.21 -0.17
N LEU A 52 5.56 -17.17 0.60
CA LEU A 52 4.59 -16.19 1.06
C LEU A 52 3.97 -15.42 -0.11
N ALA A 53 4.78 -14.95 -1.07
CA ALA A 53 4.28 -14.26 -2.24
C ALA A 53 3.27 -15.12 -3.02
N ARG A 54 3.53 -16.43 -3.18
CA ARG A 54 2.58 -17.36 -3.81
C ARG A 54 1.30 -17.53 -2.99
N GLN A 55 1.39 -17.63 -1.67
CA GLN A 55 0.22 -17.72 -0.79
C GLN A 55 -0.62 -16.45 -0.86
N TYR A 56 0.02 -15.27 -0.85
CA TYR A 56 -0.67 -13.99 -1.00
C TYR A 56 -1.33 -13.89 -2.38
N ALA A 57 -0.61 -14.21 -3.46
CA ALA A 57 -1.17 -14.18 -4.81
C ALA A 57 -2.37 -15.12 -4.98
N ALA A 58 -2.37 -16.28 -4.30
CA ALA A 58 -3.51 -17.19 -4.30
C ALA A 58 -4.70 -16.69 -3.47
N ARG A 59 -4.45 -15.89 -2.42
CA ARG A 59 -5.48 -15.35 -1.53
C ARG A 59 -6.19 -14.12 -2.08
N TYR A 60 -5.48 -13.28 -2.85
CA TYR A 60 -6.03 -12.05 -3.40
C TYR A 60 -6.44 -12.23 -4.86
N PRO A 61 -7.69 -11.89 -5.22
CA PRO A 61 -8.14 -12.01 -6.61
C PRO A 61 -7.31 -11.10 -7.51
N GLN A 62 -6.88 -11.65 -8.63
CA GLN A 62 -6.20 -10.86 -9.65
C GLN A 62 -7.17 -9.85 -10.27
N PRO A 63 -6.72 -8.65 -10.67
CA PRO A 63 -7.54 -7.71 -11.42
C PRO A 63 -8.20 -8.37 -12.64
N LYS A 64 -9.43 -8.00 -12.96
CA LYS A 64 -10.21 -8.62 -14.05
C LYS A 64 -9.48 -8.60 -15.40
N PHE A 65 -8.74 -7.54 -15.70
CA PHE A 65 -8.01 -7.40 -16.94
C PHE A 65 -6.83 -8.38 -17.07
N ILE A 66 -6.22 -8.80 -15.96
CA ILE A 66 -5.15 -9.82 -15.96
C ILE A 66 -5.75 -11.20 -16.29
N ALA A 67 -6.88 -11.55 -15.71
CA ALA A 67 -7.55 -12.83 -15.94
C ALA A 67 -8.08 -13.02 -17.37
N LYS A 68 -8.43 -11.93 -18.06
CA LYS A 68 -9.01 -11.93 -19.42
C LYS A 68 -8.01 -11.57 -20.53
N GLY A 69 -6.76 -11.34 -20.20
CA GLY A 69 -5.79 -10.67 -21.05
C GLY A 69 -5.82 -9.15 -20.85
N LEU A 70 -4.67 -8.52 -21.09
CA LEU A 70 -4.55 -7.06 -20.91
C LEU A 70 -5.29 -6.36 -22.06
N PRO A 71 -6.16 -5.38 -21.76
CA PRO A 71 -6.66 -4.46 -22.77
C PRO A 71 -5.53 -3.71 -23.49
N ASP A 72 -5.74 -3.32 -24.74
CA ASP A 72 -4.72 -2.68 -25.58
C ASP A 72 -4.18 -1.36 -25.01
N ASN A 73 -4.95 -0.71 -24.14
CA ASN A 73 -4.56 0.54 -23.50
C ASN A 73 -3.75 0.34 -22.20
N ILE A 74 -3.49 -0.91 -21.78
CA ILE A 74 -2.67 -1.22 -20.62
C ILE A 74 -1.27 -1.62 -21.04
N GLN A 75 -0.28 -0.95 -20.48
CA GLN A 75 1.12 -1.27 -20.61
C GLN A 75 1.65 -1.83 -19.28
N ILE A 76 2.27 -3.01 -19.32
CA ILE A 76 3.04 -3.51 -18.18
C ILE A 76 4.33 -2.69 -18.08
N VAL A 77 4.61 -2.19 -16.88
CA VAL A 77 5.89 -1.56 -16.57
C VAL A 77 6.75 -2.61 -15.87
N GLU A 78 7.88 -2.98 -16.50
CA GLU A 78 8.78 -3.98 -15.95
C GLU A 78 9.35 -3.50 -14.61
N ALA A 79 9.15 -4.28 -13.55
CA ALA A 79 9.71 -4.07 -12.22
C ALA A 79 9.91 -5.42 -11.54
N GLU A 80 11.09 -5.62 -10.93
CA GLU A 80 11.44 -6.91 -10.32
C GLU A 80 10.64 -7.24 -9.05
N GLN A 81 10.19 -6.22 -8.32
CA GLN A 81 9.61 -6.37 -6.98
C GLN A 81 8.15 -5.93 -6.88
N ALA A 82 7.56 -5.44 -7.95
CA ALA A 82 6.20 -4.94 -7.96
C ALA A 82 5.50 -5.23 -9.29
N GLN A 83 4.17 -5.39 -9.24
CA GLN A 83 3.34 -5.38 -10.44
C GLN A 83 2.92 -3.94 -10.71
N LEU A 84 3.37 -3.39 -11.84
CA LEU A 84 3.09 -2.02 -12.25
C LEU A 84 2.42 -2.02 -13.62
N TYR A 85 1.37 -1.22 -13.74
CA TYR A 85 0.62 -1.06 -14.98
C TYR A 85 0.41 0.41 -15.26
N ALA A 86 0.57 0.81 -16.52
CA ALA A 86 0.17 2.11 -17.01
C ALA A 86 -1.07 1.95 -17.89
N VAL A 87 -2.12 2.67 -17.58
CA VAL A 87 -3.38 2.69 -18.36
C VAL A 87 -3.44 3.99 -19.12
N LYS A 88 -3.34 3.92 -20.46
CA LYS A 88 -3.44 5.08 -21.32
C LYS A 88 -4.91 5.49 -21.49
N ASP A 89 -5.15 6.78 -21.59
CA ASP A 89 -6.47 7.35 -21.85
C ASP A 89 -7.56 6.81 -20.91
N PHE A 90 -7.18 6.62 -19.63
CA PHE A 90 -8.07 6.06 -18.60
C PHE A 90 -9.31 6.94 -18.37
N LEU A 91 -9.12 8.26 -18.37
CA LEU A 91 -10.20 9.24 -18.29
C LEU A 91 -10.15 10.16 -19.50
N ALA A 92 -11.30 10.55 -20.00
CA ALA A 92 -11.40 11.57 -21.05
C ALA A 92 -10.88 12.93 -20.55
N LEU A 93 -10.22 13.69 -21.40
CA LEU A 93 -9.64 14.98 -21.05
C LEU A 93 -10.61 15.95 -20.35
N PRO A 94 -11.87 16.12 -20.79
CA PRO A 94 -12.83 16.99 -20.09
C PRO A 94 -13.12 16.52 -18.66
N THR A 95 -13.13 15.19 -18.43
CA THR A 95 -13.28 14.60 -17.08
C THR A 95 -12.08 14.92 -16.20
N CYS A 96 -10.86 14.80 -16.75
CA CYS A 96 -9.63 15.17 -16.05
C CYS A 96 -9.63 16.66 -15.67
N GLU A 97 -10.00 17.55 -16.60
CA GLU A 97 -10.07 19.00 -16.35
C GLU A 97 -11.08 19.33 -15.25
N SER A 98 -12.25 18.70 -15.29
CA SER A 98 -13.31 18.91 -14.31
C SER A 98 -12.89 18.45 -12.90
N ILE A 99 -12.29 17.25 -12.78
CA ILE A 99 -11.84 16.74 -11.48
C ILE A 99 -10.67 17.56 -10.92
N VAL A 100 -9.78 18.04 -11.78
CA VAL A 100 -8.66 18.92 -11.37
C VAL A 100 -9.19 20.28 -10.89
N ALA A 101 -10.15 20.87 -11.61
CA ALA A 101 -10.76 22.15 -11.22
C ALA A 101 -11.48 22.04 -9.87
N LEU A 102 -12.27 20.97 -9.69
CA LEU A 102 -12.94 20.68 -8.43
C LEU A 102 -11.94 20.50 -7.29
N SER A 103 -10.92 19.68 -7.50
CA SER A 103 -9.92 19.38 -6.49
C SER A 103 -9.18 20.63 -6.03
N LYS A 104 -8.78 21.49 -6.95
CA LYS A 104 -8.03 22.73 -6.64
C LYS A 104 -8.78 23.68 -5.71
N GLN A 105 -10.11 23.68 -5.73
CA GLN A 105 -10.93 24.54 -4.87
C GLN A 105 -10.98 24.05 -3.41
N HIS A 106 -10.66 22.78 -3.18
CA HIS A 106 -10.83 22.11 -1.87
C HIS A 106 -9.53 21.47 -1.34
N LEU A 107 -8.38 21.89 -1.88
CA LEU A 107 -7.08 21.40 -1.39
C LEU A 107 -6.81 21.90 0.03
N ARG A 108 -6.39 20.97 0.88
CA ARG A 108 -5.86 21.23 2.22
C ARG A 108 -4.48 20.58 2.38
N PRO A 109 -3.61 21.01 3.29
CA PRO A 109 -2.38 20.30 3.59
C PRO A 109 -2.68 18.83 3.92
N SER A 110 -1.92 17.89 3.32
CA SER A 110 -2.07 16.47 3.62
C SER A 110 -1.61 16.17 5.05
N THR A 111 -2.26 15.20 5.66
CA THR A 111 -1.91 14.67 6.98
C THR A 111 -1.40 13.24 6.84
N ILE A 112 -0.64 12.77 7.84
CA ILE A 112 -0.34 11.35 8.05
C ILE A 112 -1.03 10.90 9.34
N THR A 113 -1.42 9.64 9.40
CA THR A 113 -2.24 9.08 10.49
C THR A 113 -1.56 9.14 11.86
N THR A 114 -0.24 9.10 11.87
CA THR A 114 0.59 9.04 13.09
C THR A 114 1.45 10.28 13.32
N ALA A 115 1.16 11.39 12.64
CA ALA A 115 1.96 12.62 12.75
C ALA A 115 1.94 13.19 14.18
N SER A 116 3.08 13.12 14.86
CA SER A 116 3.26 13.67 16.20
C SER A 116 4.47 14.62 16.34
N THR A 117 5.28 14.74 15.28
CA THR A 117 6.54 15.52 15.33
C THR A 117 6.71 16.44 14.11
N GLU A 118 7.59 17.45 14.23
CA GLU A 118 7.97 18.30 13.09
C GLU A 118 8.62 17.51 11.94
N ALA A 119 9.29 16.40 12.24
CA ALA A 119 9.85 15.51 11.22
C ALA A 119 8.76 14.89 10.33
N ASP A 120 7.58 14.69 10.85
CA ASP A 120 6.44 14.12 10.14
C ASP A 120 5.86 15.12 9.13
N THR A 121 5.93 16.41 9.39
CA THR A 121 5.48 17.45 8.44
C THR A 121 6.36 17.50 7.17
N ALA A 122 7.64 17.13 7.27
CA ALA A 122 8.55 17.01 6.13
C ALA A 122 8.42 15.66 5.40
N PHE A 123 7.72 14.69 5.98
CA PHE A 123 7.52 13.36 5.39
C PHE A 123 6.50 13.39 4.24
N ARG A 124 5.41 14.14 4.42
CA ARG A 124 4.38 14.35 3.41
C ARG A 124 4.08 15.83 3.25
N THR A 125 4.44 16.39 2.10
CA THR A 125 4.30 17.83 1.81
C THR A 125 3.30 18.12 0.68
N SER A 126 2.47 17.13 0.32
CA SER A 126 1.39 17.27 -0.66
C SER A 126 0.19 18.03 -0.09
N SER A 127 -0.78 18.30 -0.95
CA SER A 127 -2.12 18.76 -0.58
C SER A 127 -3.14 17.70 -1.01
N THR A 128 -4.18 17.51 -0.20
CA THR A 128 -5.25 16.52 -0.41
C THR A 128 -6.60 17.21 -0.57
N CYS A 129 -7.42 16.68 -1.46
CA CYS A 129 -8.83 16.96 -1.53
C CYS A 129 -9.60 15.66 -1.33
N ASP A 130 -10.47 15.60 -0.32
CA ASP A 130 -11.33 14.45 -0.03
C ASP A 130 -12.57 14.53 -0.94
N LEU A 131 -12.48 13.98 -2.15
CA LEU A 131 -13.50 14.10 -3.18
C LEU A 131 -14.84 13.50 -2.78
N VAL A 132 -14.82 12.43 -1.97
CA VAL A 132 -16.04 11.77 -1.47
C VAL A 132 -16.89 12.71 -0.61
N SER A 133 -16.27 13.63 0.14
CA SER A 133 -16.98 14.55 1.03
C SER A 133 -17.66 15.71 0.31
N LEU A 134 -17.39 15.88 -0.99
CA LEU A 134 -17.93 16.98 -1.80
C LEU A 134 -19.29 16.65 -2.42
N ASP A 135 -19.77 15.40 -2.30
CA ASP A 135 -21.01 14.91 -2.94
C ASP A 135 -21.14 15.34 -4.41
N SER A 136 -20.01 15.29 -5.12
CA SER A 136 -19.91 15.77 -6.50
C SER A 136 -20.19 14.64 -7.48
N GLU A 137 -21.09 14.90 -8.44
CA GLU A 137 -21.41 13.94 -9.50
C GLU A 137 -20.17 13.48 -10.27
N ILE A 138 -19.24 14.40 -10.61
CA ILE A 138 -18.01 14.04 -11.33
C ILE A 138 -17.08 13.15 -10.46
N ALA A 139 -17.01 13.39 -9.15
CA ALA A 139 -16.22 12.56 -8.26
C ALA A 139 -16.82 11.15 -8.15
N ASN A 140 -18.14 11.04 -8.05
CA ASN A 140 -18.86 9.78 -8.03
C ASN A 140 -18.71 9.00 -9.33
N GLN A 141 -18.77 9.66 -10.48
CA GLN A 141 -18.54 9.04 -11.80
C GLN A 141 -17.13 8.50 -11.93
N VAL A 142 -16.10 9.27 -11.53
CA VAL A 142 -14.70 8.81 -11.56
C VAL A 142 -14.49 7.62 -10.63
N SER A 143 -15.03 7.66 -9.42
CA SER A 143 -14.97 6.54 -8.47
C SER A 143 -15.62 5.27 -9.03
N ALA A 144 -16.81 5.38 -9.59
CA ALA A 144 -17.53 4.27 -10.22
C ALA A 144 -16.74 3.70 -11.39
N HIS A 145 -16.16 4.56 -12.23
CA HIS A 145 -15.33 4.13 -13.36
C HIS A 145 -14.10 3.33 -12.91
N ILE A 146 -13.41 3.77 -11.86
CA ILE A 146 -12.28 3.04 -11.28
C ILE A 146 -12.73 1.65 -10.80
N ILE A 147 -13.80 1.59 -10.01
CA ILE A 147 -14.33 0.34 -9.45
C ILE A 147 -14.70 -0.65 -10.56
N ASP A 148 -15.42 -0.17 -11.57
CA ASP A 148 -15.88 -1.02 -12.68
C ASP A 148 -14.73 -1.48 -13.57
N TYR A 149 -13.78 -0.58 -13.88
CA TYR A 149 -12.64 -0.89 -14.73
C TYR A 149 -11.75 -1.97 -14.12
N PHE A 150 -11.39 -1.80 -12.85
CA PHE A 150 -10.53 -2.76 -12.15
C PHE A 150 -11.30 -3.94 -11.54
N GLY A 151 -12.60 -3.86 -11.50
CA GLY A 151 -13.47 -4.93 -10.98
C GLY A 151 -13.38 -5.11 -9.47
N PHE A 152 -13.16 -4.02 -8.75
CA PHE A 152 -13.17 -4.06 -7.29
C PHE A 152 -14.56 -4.39 -6.75
N ALA A 153 -14.62 -5.12 -5.64
CA ALA A 153 -15.88 -5.30 -4.92
C ALA A 153 -16.30 -3.97 -4.29
N LYS A 154 -17.56 -3.60 -4.47
CA LYS A 154 -18.11 -2.39 -3.84
C LYS A 154 -17.94 -2.46 -2.33
N GLY A 155 -17.41 -1.40 -1.75
CA GLY A 155 -17.17 -1.27 -0.31
C GLY A 155 -15.81 -1.75 0.18
N ASN A 156 -14.98 -2.36 -0.67
CA ASN A 156 -13.61 -2.79 -0.32
C ASN A 156 -12.53 -1.81 -0.78
N ASN A 157 -12.92 -0.63 -1.20
CA ASN A 157 -12.01 0.44 -1.62
C ASN A 157 -12.07 1.62 -0.66
N GLU A 158 -10.94 2.28 -0.48
CA GLU A 158 -10.93 3.56 0.21
C GLU A 158 -11.71 4.63 -0.57
N PRO A 159 -12.26 5.62 0.14
CA PRO A 159 -12.88 6.77 -0.50
C PRO A 159 -11.91 7.47 -1.45
N ILE A 160 -12.41 7.90 -2.61
CA ILE A 160 -11.58 8.58 -3.61
C ILE A 160 -11.04 9.92 -3.07
N GLN A 161 -9.75 10.13 -3.23
CA GLN A 161 -9.04 11.36 -2.88
C GLN A 161 -8.24 11.86 -4.09
N ALA A 162 -8.12 13.17 -4.22
CA ALA A 162 -7.15 13.79 -5.10
C ALA A 162 -5.97 14.34 -4.30
N GLN A 163 -4.75 14.14 -4.83
CA GLN A 163 -3.54 14.66 -4.23
C GLN A 163 -2.78 15.55 -5.21
N HIS A 164 -2.34 16.70 -4.73
CA HIS A 164 -1.57 17.65 -5.51
C HIS A 164 -0.17 17.80 -4.93
N TYR A 165 0.81 17.66 -5.80
CA TYR A 165 2.23 17.87 -5.52
C TYR A 165 2.75 19.07 -6.30
N ALA A 166 2.97 20.20 -5.65
CA ALA A 166 3.70 21.30 -6.26
C ALA A 166 5.16 20.91 -6.50
N PRO A 167 5.90 21.58 -7.41
CA PRO A 167 7.32 21.33 -7.61
C PRO A 167 8.10 21.29 -6.31
N GLY A 168 8.93 20.26 -6.12
CA GLY A 168 9.70 20.05 -4.90
C GLY A 168 8.94 19.46 -3.72
N ARG A 169 7.65 19.21 -3.85
CA ARG A 169 6.85 18.51 -2.83
C ARG A 169 6.91 17.00 -3.00
N GLN A 170 6.75 16.28 -1.91
CA GLN A 170 6.92 14.83 -1.89
C GLN A 170 6.03 14.15 -0.86
N PHE A 171 5.85 12.86 -1.05
CA PHE A 171 5.52 11.90 -0.01
C PHE A 171 6.67 10.89 0.01
N LYS A 172 7.42 10.80 1.10
CA LYS A 172 8.58 9.92 1.18
C LYS A 172 8.16 8.47 1.01
N ALA A 173 9.12 7.61 0.65
CA ALA A 173 8.88 6.18 0.53
C ALA A 173 8.25 5.61 1.81
N HIS A 174 7.17 4.88 1.66
CA HIS A 174 6.37 4.29 2.74
C HIS A 174 5.67 3.04 2.24
N THR A 175 5.08 2.33 3.17
CA THR A 175 4.14 1.24 2.89
C THR A 175 2.76 1.62 3.44
N ASP A 176 1.71 1.24 2.73
CA ASP A 176 0.31 1.39 3.19
C ASP A 176 -0.09 0.20 4.09
N TYR A 177 0.85 -0.26 4.91
CA TYR A 177 0.68 -1.37 5.82
C TYR A 177 0.47 -0.86 7.25
N PHE A 178 -0.64 -1.27 7.84
CA PHE A 178 -0.90 -1.01 9.26
C PHE A 178 -0.32 -2.13 10.12
N GLU A 179 0.59 -1.77 11.02
CA GLU A 179 1.23 -2.76 11.88
C GLU A 179 0.23 -3.36 12.89
N PRO A 180 0.09 -4.71 12.94
CA PRO A 180 -0.78 -5.36 13.91
C PRO A 180 -0.49 -4.92 15.35
N GLY A 181 -1.55 -4.63 16.10
CA GLY A 181 -1.46 -4.15 17.48
C GLY A 181 -1.47 -2.63 17.64
N THR A 182 -1.32 -1.86 16.56
CA THR A 182 -1.47 -0.40 16.59
C THR A 182 -2.94 0.05 16.65
N SER A 183 -3.18 1.31 17.00
CA SER A 183 -4.51 1.93 16.95
C SER A 183 -5.05 1.99 15.53
N GLU A 184 -4.19 2.31 14.59
CA GLU A 184 -4.49 2.40 13.16
C GLU A 184 -4.91 1.05 12.59
N TYR A 185 -4.18 -0.02 12.92
CA TYR A 185 -4.57 -1.37 12.52
C TYR A 185 -5.97 -1.73 13.03
N ARG A 186 -6.26 -1.44 14.31
CA ARG A 186 -7.58 -1.71 14.90
C ARG A 186 -8.68 -0.92 14.22
N GLN A 187 -8.39 0.32 13.84
CA GLN A 187 -9.37 1.23 13.24
C GLN A 187 -9.65 0.90 11.76
N PHE A 188 -8.61 0.58 10.99
CA PHE A 188 -8.70 0.53 9.53
C PHE A 188 -8.54 -0.86 8.91
N ALA A 189 -7.86 -1.78 9.58
CA ALA A 189 -7.50 -3.06 8.98
C ALA A 189 -8.05 -4.30 9.71
N SER A 190 -8.35 -4.23 11.00
CA SER A 190 -8.73 -5.41 11.78
C SER A 190 -10.02 -6.08 11.34
N GLN A 191 -10.88 -5.38 10.62
CA GLN A 191 -12.16 -5.90 10.10
C GLN A 191 -12.04 -6.48 8.69
N LEU A 192 -10.93 -6.25 8.00
CA LEU A 192 -10.70 -6.70 6.64
C LEU A 192 -9.97 -8.06 6.57
N GLY A 193 -9.66 -8.65 7.70
CA GLY A 193 -9.10 -10.00 7.85
C GLY A 193 -7.63 -10.10 7.71
#